data_8fe3ab848a92580372af0271e7276912
#
_entry.id   8fe3ab848a92580372af0271e7276912
#
_cell.length_a   1.000
_cell.length_b   1.000
_cell.length_c   1.000
_cell.angle_alpha   90.00
_cell.angle_beta   90.00
_cell.angle_gamma   90.00
#
_symmetry.space_group_name_H-M   'P 1'
#
loop_
_entity.id
_entity.type
_entity.pdbx_description
1 polymer ?
#
loop_
_entity_poly.entity_id
_entity_poly.type
_entity_poly.pdbx_seq_one_letter_code
_entity_poly.pdbx_strand_id
1 'polypeptide(L)'
;MWLKARVQFWLALFSLTVAFLPNGASQAQERKLLRVVFVSLSWNSELPFRAAMARGFFKAQGLTIEPILIRGGPLALAALVSGDVDFGSIGGAQAPIRSRARGLDISIIGSVSKRTNYTVVGNKETRTIEALKGKFIGVTGAGAFSDFAMRMFLRNNGIDPDKDVTLRAIGGTILRATALEKGLISAAPFSSEETVMLLRKGFPMIANLSESLGIPQSIIVTRGENLERYPETSKRFLKGLIQGLQLARSNKQEAIKAGYEAGLKGDADTVSRSYDLYSPGYTSDLSFAMEGMQLMLDEDIRNGLVDKNMTLDKVINDRILKRAQEELKKEGRLNP
;
A
#
# COMPACT_ATOMS: atom_id res chain seq x y z
N MET A 1 24.32 4.10 93.11
CA MET A 1 22.91 3.83 93.42
C MET A 1 22.15 3.70 92.12
N TRP A 2 21.98 2.52 91.71
CA TRP A 2 20.73 1.79 91.54
C TRP A 2 19.83 2.36 90.45
N LEU A 3 19.66 1.76 89.26
CA LEU A 3 18.51 0.89 89.00
C LEU A 3 18.71 0.09 87.72
N LYS A 4 18.52 -1.20 87.77
CA LYS A 4 18.44 -2.16 86.65
C LYS A 4 17.07 -2.01 86.02
N ALA A 5 17.04 -1.90 84.64
CA ALA A 5 15.83 -2.09 83.90
C ALA A 5 16.04 -3.22 82.86
N ARG A 6 15.21 -4.22 83.00
CA ARG A 6 15.12 -5.45 82.23
C ARG A 6 14.69 -5.10 80.81
N VAL A 7 15.48 -5.54 79.81
CA VAL A 7 15.07 -5.53 78.43
C VAL A 7 14.40 -6.87 78.14
N GLN A 8 13.10 -6.86 77.99
CA GLN A 8 12.35 -8.02 77.46
C GLN A 8 12.49 -8.06 75.95
N PHE A 9 13.09 -9.14 75.43
CA PHE A 9 13.16 -9.50 74.02
C PHE A 9 11.78 -9.94 73.52
N TRP A 10 11.11 -9.16 72.71
CA TRP A 10 9.99 -9.61 71.88
C TRP A 10 10.51 -9.96 70.49
N LEU A 11 10.62 -11.27 70.22
CA LEU A 11 10.80 -11.80 68.85
C LEU A 11 9.49 -11.67 68.10
N ALA A 12 9.34 -10.61 67.29
CA ALA A 12 8.29 -10.54 66.32
C ALA A 12 8.69 -11.33 65.09
N LEU A 13 8.08 -12.50 64.91
CA LEU A 13 8.11 -13.25 63.66
C LEU A 13 7.44 -12.39 62.58
N PHE A 14 8.24 -11.75 61.73
CA PHE A 14 7.77 -11.12 60.50
C PHE A 14 7.60 -12.24 59.47
N SER A 15 6.38 -12.81 59.38
CA SER A 15 5.98 -13.68 58.28
C SER A 15 5.98 -12.89 56.99
N LEU A 16 7.03 -13.06 56.17
CA LEU A 16 7.12 -12.50 54.80
C LEU A 16 6.16 -13.26 53.92
N THR A 17 4.89 -12.86 53.86
CA THR A 17 3.96 -13.27 52.81
C THR A 17 4.41 -12.64 51.51
N VAL A 18 5.20 -13.38 50.70
CA VAL A 18 5.43 -13.08 49.30
C VAL A 18 4.08 -13.22 48.59
N ALA A 19 3.38 -12.13 48.43
CA ALA A 19 2.23 -12.06 47.57
C ALA A 19 2.73 -12.34 46.13
N PHE A 20 2.47 -13.55 45.64
CA PHE A 20 2.53 -13.87 44.25
C PHE A 20 1.49 -12.97 43.56
N LEU A 21 1.93 -11.80 43.10
CA LEU A 21 1.17 -11.03 42.13
C LEU A 21 1.09 -11.91 40.90
N PRO A 22 -0.11 -12.26 40.40
CA PRO A 22 -0.21 -12.95 39.15
C PRO A 22 0.49 -12.05 38.12
N ASN A 23 1.45 -12.63 37.40
CA ASN A 23 2.02 -12.02 36.19
C ASN A 23 0.85 -11.55 35.34
N GLY A 24 0.48 -10.27 35.49
CA GLY A 24 -0.41 -9.63 34.54
C GLY A 24 0.22 -9.77 33.20
N ALA A 25 -0.29 -10.70 32.39
CA ALA A 25 -0.02 -10.70 30.98
C ALA A 25 -0.20 -9.25 30.54
N SER A 26 0.88 -8.60 30.14
CA SER A 26 0.84 -7.25 29.59
C SER A 26 -0.18 -7.30 28.47
N GLN A 27 -1.42 -6.86 28.75
CA GLN A 27 -2.40 -6.64 27.69
C GLN A 27 -1.75 -5.60 26.81
N ALA A 28 -1.22 -6.07 25.67
CA ALA A 28 -0.67 -5.19 24.65
C ALA A 28 -1.72 -4.11 24.40
N GLN A 29 -1.36 -2.88 24.72
CA GLN A 29 -2.28 -1.73 24.70
C GLN A 29 -2.82 -1.60 23.27
N GLU A 30 -4.08 -1.97 23.05
CA GLU A 30 -4.70 -1.97 21.73
C GLU A 30 -4.79 -0.54 21.22
N ARG A 31 -4.17 -0.27 20.07
CA ARG A 31 -4.32 1.01 19.40
C ARG A 31 -5.69 1.06 18.72
N LYS A 32 -6.47 2.10 19.02
CA LYS A 32 -7.79 2.33 18.41
C LYS A 32 -7.72 3.28 17.22
N LEU A 33 -6.83 4.28 17.25
CA LEU A 33 -6.57 5.20 16.14
C LEU A 33 -5.36 4.72 15.37
N LEU A 34 -5.52 4.52 14.05
CA LEU A 34 -4.48 4.11 13.13
C LEU A 34 -4.28 5.16 12.05
N ARG A 35 -3.04 5.61 11.89
CA ARG A 35 -2.62 6.47 10.78
C ARG A 35 -2.21 5.60 9.60
N VAL A 36 -2.90 5.77 8.49
CA VAL A 36 -2.66 4.99 7.27
C VAL A 36 -2.21 5.90 6.15
N VAL A 37 -0.99 5.70 5.66
CA VAL A 37 -0.47 6.50 4.56
C VAL A 37 -0.93 5.97 3.20
N PHE A 38 -1.35 6.88 2.34
CA PHE A 38 -1.68 6.67 0.94
C PHE A 38 -0.73 7.46 0.04
N VAL A 39 -0.30 6.87 -1.07
CA VAL A 39 0.65 7.52 -1.99
C VAL A 39 -0.02 8.26 -3.15
N SER A 40 -1.32 8.10 -3.30
CA SER A 40 -2.14 8.76 -4.33
C SER A 40 -3.58 8.94 -3.84
N LEU A 41 -4.36 9.77 -4.53
CA LEU A 41 -5.80 9.94 -4.32
C LEU A 41 -6.62 9.29 -5.45
N SER A 42 -6.06 8.27 -6.12
CA SER A 42 -6.76 7.57 -7.19
C SER A 42 -7.80 6.58 -6.66
N TRP A 43 -8.92 6.49 -7.35
CA TRP A 43 -10.03 5.61 -6.98
C TRP A 43 -9.58 4.16 -6.82
N ASN A 44 -8.80 3.63 -7.76
CA ASN A 44 -8.33 2.25 -7.72
C ASN A 44 -7.53 1.88 -6.47
N SER A 45 -6.73 2.83 -5.95
CA SER A 45 -5.88 2.58 -4.77
C SER A 45 -6.63 2.75 -3.47
N GLU A 46 -7.59 3.68 -3.42
CA GLU A 46 -8.24 4.08 -2.17
C GLU A 46 -9.64 3.51 -1.99
N LEU A 47 -10.34 3.12 -3.06
CA LEU A 47 -11.73 2.69 -2.97
C LEU A 47 -11.98 1.60 -1.92
N PRO A 48 -11.17 0.52 -1.80
CA PRO A 48 -11.37 -0.48 -0.75
C PRO A 48 -11.31 0.09 0.66
N PHE A 49 -10.37 1.01 0.93
CA PHE A 49 -10.25 1.69 2.22
C PHE A 49 -11.41 2.64 2.48
N ARG A 50 -11.77 3.46 1.48
CA ARG A 50 -12.87 4.43 1.58
C ARG A 50 -14.20 3.73 1.78
N ALA A 51 -14.42 2.63 1.07
CA ALA A 51 -15.58 1.77 1.26
C ALA A 51 -15.62 1.17 2.69
N ALA A 52 -14.47 0.68 3.19
CA ALA A 52 -14.38 0.17 4.56
C ALA A 52 -14.66 1.25 5.61
N MET A 53 -14.19 2.47 5.39
CA MET A 53 -14.47 3.61 6.29
C MET A 53 -15.95 4.00 6.24
N ALA A 54 -16.52 4.21 5.05
CA ALA A 54 -17.90 4.66 4.85
C ALA A 54 -18.93 3.64 5.36
N ARG A 55 -18.65 2.35 5.21
CA ARG A 55 -19.54 1.26 5.69
C ARG A 55 -19.23 0.79 7.10
N GLY A 56 -18.32 1.49 7.79
CA GLY A 56 -18.02 1.24 9.19
C GLY A 56 -17.29 -0.08 9.47
N PHE A 57 -16.67 -0.73 8.46
CA PHE A 57 -16.00 -2.01 8.66
C PHE A 57 -14.81 -1.90 9.62
N PHE A 58 -14.04 -0.81 9.56
CA PHE A 58 -13.01 -0.55 10.56
C PHE A 58 -13.60 -0.25 11.95
N LYS A 59 -14.68 0.53 12.00
CA LYS A 59 -15.37 0.85 13.26
C LYS A 59 -15.93 -0.40 13.93
N ALA A 60 -16.49 -1.34 13.16
CA ALA A 60 -16.94 -2.65 13.65
C ALA A 60 -15.80 -3.50 14.25
N GLN A 61 -14.56 -3.24 13.85
CA GLN A 61 -13.34 -3.83 14.42
C GLN A 61 -12.77 -3.00 15.58
N GLY A 62 -13.46 -1.96 16.05
CA GLY A 62 -13.01 -1.06 17.11
C GLY A 62 -11.88 -0.11 16.69
N LEU A 63 -11.72 0.15 15.38
CA LEU A 63 -10.65 0.98 14.82
C LEU A 63 -11.19 2.27 14.21
N THR A 64 -10.43 3.34 14.38
CA THR A 64 -10.57 4.61 13.66
C THR A 64 -9.39 4.77 12.72
N ILE A 65 -9.63 5.10 11.46
CA ILE A 65 -8.57 5.32 10.46
C ILE A 65 -8.42 6.81 10.20
N GLU A 66 -7.18 7.29 10.34
CA GLU A 66 -6.75 8.62 9.92
C GLU A 66 -5.94 8.48 8.62
N PRO A 67 -6.51 8.87 7.46
CA PRO A 67 -5.81 8.78 6.19
C PRO A 67 -4.81 9.92 6.01
N ILE A 68 -3.56 9.60 5.72
CA ILE A 68 -2.44 10.53 5.49
C ILE A 68 -2.00 10.41 4.04
N LEU A 69 -1.94 11.52 3.30
CA LEU A 69 -1.42 11.53 1.93
C LEU A 69 0.07 11.91 1.91
N ILE A 70 0.92 10.97 1.50
CA ILE A 70 2.35 11.22 1.23
C ILE A 70 2.68 10.67 -0.15
N ARG A 71 2.91 11.55 -1.13
CA ARG A 71 3.14 11.13 -2.51
C ARG A 71 4.49 10.46 -2.70
N GLY A 72 4.47 9.26 -3.31
CA GLY A 72 5.64 8.45 -3.62
C GLY A 72 6.01 7.44 -2.52
N GLY A 73 6.28 6.20 -2.95
CA GLY A 73 6.58 5.07 -2.05
C GLY A 73 7.75 5.32 -1.10
N PRO A 74 8.90 5.85 -1.56
CA PRO A 74 10.05 6.10 -0.68
C PRO A 74 9.75 7.04 0.49
N LEU A 75 9.00 8.12 0.28
CA LEU A 75 8.62 9.06 1.35
C LEU A 75 7.59 8.43 2.32
N ALA A 76 6.63 7.68 1.79
CA ALA A 76 5.65 6.97 2.61
C ALA A 76 6.32 5.90 3.51
N LEU A 77 7.34 5.20 2.99
CA LEU A 77 8.11 4.25 3.77
C LEU A 77 8.99 4.93 4.84
N ALA A 78 9.53 6.11 4.56
CA ALA A 78 10.23 6.89 5.58
C ALA A 78 9.32 7.22 6.76
N ALA A 79 8.08 7.66 6.51
CA ALA A 79 7.08 7.92 7.55
C ALA A 79 6.66 6.64 8.32
N LEU A 80 6.66 5.47 7.66
CA LEU A 80 6.46 4.18 8.33
C LEU A 80 7.62 3.84 9.26
N VAL A 81 8.85 3.96 8.77
CA VAL A 81 10.07 3.65 9.54
C VAL A 81 10.20 4.56 10.75
N SER A 82 9.90 5.87 10.62
CA SER A 82 9.92 6.81 11.75
C SER A 82 8.81 6.56 12.79
N GLY A 83 7.76 5.82 12.41
CA GLY A 83 6.60 5.58 13.28
C GLY A 83 5.53 6.68 13.24
N ASP A 84 5.62 7.62 12.31
CA ASP A 84 4.61 8.68 12.11
C ASP A 84 3.29 8.10 11.61
N VAL A 85 3.35 6.96 10.92
CA VAL A 85 2.18 6.21 10.45
C VAL A 85 2.29 4.72 10.82
N ASP A 86 1.16 4.04 10.92
CA ASP A 86 1.07 2.64 11.36
C ASP A 86 1.07 1.66 10.18
N PHE A 87 0.32 1.98 9.14
CA PHE A 87 0.17 1.16 7.92
C PHE A 87 0.30 2.04 6.68
N GLY A 88 0.62 1.42 5.56
CA GLY A 88 0.67 2.10 4.27
C GLY A 88 0.00 1.31 3.15
N SER A 89 -0.73 2.04 2.29
CA SER A 89 -1.11 1.58 0.97
C SER A 89 -0.18 2.24 -0.03
N ILE A 90 0.78 1.48 -0.55
CA ILE A 90 1.84 2.00 -1.40
C ILE A 90 1.84 1.37 -2.79
N GLY A 91 2.49 2.05 -3.73
CA GLY A 91 2.60 1.61 -5.11
C GLY A 91 3.69 0.55 -5.30
N GLY A 92 3.28 -0.71 -5.53
CA GLY A 92 4.17 -1.81 -5.86
C GLY A 92 5.10 -2.29 -4.74
N ALA A 93 5.77 -3.41 -4.98
CA ALA A 93 6.64 -4.06 -4.00
C ALA A 93 8.10 -3.55 -4.00
N GLN A 94 8.54 -2.82 -5.04
CA GLN A 94 9.94 -2.42 -5.22
C GLN A 94 10.49 -1.58 -4.05
N ALA A 95 9.71 -0.62 -3.55
CA ALA A 95 10.17 0.25 -2.48
C ALA A 95 10.33 -0.49 -1.14
N PRO A 96 9.37 -1.33 -0.66
CA PRO A 96 9.57 -2.18 0.51
C PRO A 96 10.68 -3.22 0.34
N ILE A 97 10.81 -3.86 -0.83
CA ILE A 97 11.91 -4.80 -1.12
C ILE A 97 13.26 -4.11 -0.94
N ARG A 98 13.46 -2.95 -1.57
CA ARG A 98 14.70 -2.16 -1.45
C ARG A 98 14.95 -1.68 -0.02
N SER A 99 13.89 -1.31 0.71
CA SER A 99 14.00 -0.89 2.12
C SER A 99 14.41 -2.06 3.00
N ARG A 100 13.80 -3.23 2.82
CA ARG A 100 14.16 -4.43 3.56
C ARG A 100 15.57 -4.92 3.26
N ALA A 101 15.99 -4.86 1.99
CA ALA A 101 17.36 -5.17 1.58
C ALA A 101 18.42 -4.27 2.25
N ARG A 102 18.04 -3.05 2.64
CA ARG A 102 18.89 -2.11 3.41
C ARG A 102 18.76 -2.31 4.93
N GLY A 103 18.10 -3.34 5.39
CA GLY A 103 17.93 -3.67 6.82
C GLY A 103 16.80 -2.93 7.53
N LEU A 104 15.97 -2.16 6.82
CA LEU A 104 14.85 -1.45 7.45
C LEU A 104 13.74 -2.45 7.82
N ASP A 105 13.08 -2.21 8.97
CA ASP A 105 12.00 -3.05 9.46
C ASP A 105 10.67 -2.74 8.75
N ILE A 106 10.54 -3.24 7.53
CA ILE A 106 9.32 -3.12 6.69
C ILE A 106 8.87 -4.51 6.27
N SER A 107 7.57 -4.75 6.39
CA SER A 107 6.90 -5.97 5.95
C SER A 107 5.74 -5.66 5.00
N ILE A 108 5.63 -6.44 3.93
CA ILE A 108 4.44 -6.49 3.06
C ILE A 108 3.46 -7.48 3.71
N ILE A 109 2.23 -7.04 3.96
CA ILE A 109 1.22 -7.82 4.69
C ILE A 109 -0.05 -8.09 3.87
N GLY A 110 -0.09 -7.70 2.60
CA GLY A 110 -1.18 -7.99 1.69
C GLY A 110 -1.10 -7.22 0.38
N SER A 111 -1.87 -7.65 -0.60
CA SER A 111 -2.04 -7.00 -1.90
C SER A 111 -3.49 -6.60 -2.14
N VAL A 112 -3.75 -5.33 -2.39
CA VAL A 112 -5.07 -4.84 -2.82
C VAL A 112 -5.33 -5.22 -4.28
N SER A 113 -4.30 -5.16 -5.12
CA SER A 113 -4.41 -5.47 -6.55
C SER A 113 -3.39 -6.51 -7.01
N LYS A 114 -3.78 -7.33 -8.00
CA LYS A 114 -2.92 -8.31 -8.68
C LYS A 114 -2.12 -7.68 -9.81
N ARG A 115 -2.64 -6.60 -10.40
CA ARG A 115 -2.08 -5.94 -11.58
C ARG A 115 -2.08 -4.43 -11.40
N THR A 116 -1.19 -3.75 -12.12
CA THR A 116 -1.28 -2.31 -12.28
C THR A 116 -2.47 -1.95 -13.18
N ASN A 117 -3.02 -0.76 -12.99
CA ASN A 117 -4.03 -0.19 -13.89
C ASN A 117 -3.46 0.98 -14.70
N TYR A 118 -2.13 1.12 -14.74
CA TYR A 118 -1.53 2.18 -15.53
C TYR A 118 -1.67 1.96 -17.02
N THR A 119 -2.01 3.05 -17.69
CA THR A 119 -1.95 3.19 -19.15
C THR A 119 -0.92 4.24 -19.50
N VAL A 120 -0.03 3.95 -20.42
CA VAL A 120 0.87 4.95 -21.00
C VAL A 120 0.09 5.73 -22.04
N VAL A 121 -0.12 7.02 -21.80
CA VAL A 121 -0.76 7.94 -22.74
C VAL A 121 0.28 8.91 -23.25
N GLY A 122 0.32 9.09 -24.57
CA GLY A 122 1.19 10.03 -25.25
C GLY A 122 0.52 11.37 -25.53
N ASN A 123 1.32 12.38 -25.87
CA ASN A 123 0.79 13.59 -26.50
C ASN A 123 0.32 13.26 -27.92
N LYS A 124 -0.32 14.20 -28.62
CA LYS A 124 -0.93 13.95 -29.93
C LYS A 124 0.06 13.47 -31.02
N GLU A 125 1.34 13.74 -30.81
CA GLU A 125 2.44 13.42 -31.75
C GLU A 125 3.13 12.10 -31.35
N THR A 126 3.07 11.67 -30.09
CA THR A 126 3.73 10.47 -29.57
C THR A 126 2.69 9.34 -29.44
N ARG A 127 2.59 8.50 -30.46
CA ARG A 127 1.52 7.50 -30.62
C ARG A 127 1.98 6.05 -30.49
N THR A 128 3.28 5.78 -30.57
CA THR A 128 3.86 4.44 -30.51
C THR A 128 4.94 4.35 -29.45
N ILE A 129 5.35 3.13 -29.13
CA ILE A 129 6.43 2.87 -28.18
C ILE A 129 7.76 3.42 -28.70
N GLU A 130 8.05 3.22 -29.99
CA GLU A 130 9.28 3.69 -30.65
C GLU A 130 9.39 5.22 -30.62
N ALA A 131 8.25 5.92 -30.74
CA ALA A 131 8.19 7.37 -30.68
C ALA A 131 8.55 7.94 -29.32
N LEU A 132 8.70 7.11 -28.28
CA LEU A 132 9.16 7.55 -26.95
C LEU A 132 10.66 7.89 -26.93
N LYS A 133 11.48 7.36 -27.86
CA LYS A 133 12.92 7.64 -27.91
C LYS A 133 13.19 9.13 -28.08
N GLY A 134 14.14 9.64 -27.26
CA GLY A 134 14.48 11.06 -27.20
C GLY A 134 13.46 11.94 -26.48
N LYS A 135 12.40 11.38 -25.90
CA LYS A 135 11.30 12.17 -25.31
C LYS A 135 11.38 12.31 -23.80
N PHE A 136 10.65 13.31 -23.28
CA PHE A 136 10.43 13.51 -21.86
C PHE A 136 9.21 12.71 -21.41
N ILE A 137 9.37 11.81 -20.46
CA ILE A 137 8.32 10.97 -19.91
C ILE A 137 8.10 11.37 -18.44
N GLY A 138 6.87 11.72 -18.08
CA GLY A 138 6.53 12.15 -16.73
C GLY A 138 6.34 10.96 -15.77
N VAL A 139 6.96 11.03 -14.58
CA VAL A 139 6.78 10.08 -13.48
C VAL A 139 6.49 10.81 -12.17
N THR A 140 6.08 10.10 -11.12
CA THR A 140 5.84 10.72 -9.80
C THR A 140 7.13 11.28 -9.20
N GLY A 141 8.19 10.49 -9.28
CA GLY A 141 9.53 10.79 -8.76
C GLY A 141 10.39 9.54 -8.84
N ALA A 142 11.68 9.70 -8.64
CA ALA A 142 12.63 8.59 -8.68
C ALA A 142 12.28 7.51 -7.64
N GLY A 143 12.29 6.24 -8.06
CA GLY A 143 11.94 5.08 -7.21
C GLY A 143 10.46 4.94 -6.85
N ALA A 144 9.58 5.87 -7.27
CA ALA A 144 8.15 5.69 -7.16
C ALA A 144 7.66 4.61 -8.12
N PHE A 145 6.46 4.06 -7.87
CA PHE A 145 5.92 2.98 -8.71
C PHE A 145 5.82 3.35 -10.19
N SER A 146 5.42 4.58 -10.51
CA SER A 146 5.35 5.04 -11.90
C SER A 146 6.72 5.09 -12.61
N ASP A 147 7.78 5.42 -11.90
CA ASP A 147 9.15 5.38 -12.40
C ASP A 147 9.59 3.92 -12.65
N PHE A 148 9.36 3.06 -11.66
CA PHE A 148 9.66 1.63 -11.77
C PHE A 148 8.92 0.97 -12.94
N ALA A 149 7.60 1.17 -13.03
CA ALA A 149 6.77 0.57 -14.07
C ALA A 149 7.16 1.06 -15.46
N MET A 150 7.47 2.36 -15.62
CA MET A 150 7.95 2.89 -16.90
C MET A 150 9.32 2.35 -17.29
N ARG A 151 10.27 2.27 -16.35
CA ARG A 151 11.60 1.69 -16.61
C ARG A 151 11.50 0.24 -17.06
N MET A 152 10.70 -0.56 -16.35
CA MET A 152 10.46 -1.96 -16.69
C MET A 152 9.79 -2.08 -18.08
N PHE A 153 8.75 -1.28 -18.34
CA PHE A 153 8.06 -1.26 -19.63
C PHE A 153 9.00 -0.89 -20.79
N LEU A 154 9.81 0.15 -20.63
CA LEU A 154 10.75 0.60 -21.64
C LEU A 154 11.79 -0.48 -21.95
N ARG A 155 12.40 -1.10 -20.94
CA ARG A 155 13.38 -2.20 -21.11
C ARG A 155 12.77 -3.40 -21.81
N ASN A 156 11.55 -3.78 -21.45
CA ASN A 156 10.85 -4.90 -22.09
C ASN A 156 10.58 -4.65 -23.58
N ASN A 157 10.61 -3.38 -24.00
CA ASN A 157 10.42 -2.97 -25.39
C ASN A 157 11.73 -2.49 -26.08
N GLY A 158 12.90 -2.84 -25.53
CA GLY A 158 14.19 -2.53 -26.13
C GLY A 158 14.58 -1.05 -26.08
N ILE A 159 14.02 -0.28 -25.15
CA ILE A 159 14.34 1.12 -24.92
C ILE A 159 15.10 1.23 -23.58
N ASP A 160 16.32 1.75 -23.61
CA ASP A 160 17.10 2.00 -22.38
C ASP A 160 16.53 3.25 -21.66
N PRO A 161 15.94 3.10 -20.47
CA PRO A 161 15.31 4.22 -19.77
C PRO A 161 16.31 5.28 -19.26
N ASP A 162 17.61 4.98 -19.26
CA ASP A 162 18.66 5.87 -18.80
C ASP A 162 19.40 6.58 -19.95
N LYS A 163 19.26 6.08 -21.20
CA LYS A 163 19.91 6.62 -22.39
C LYS A 163 18.94 7.14 -23.45
N ASP A 164 17.88 6.37 -23.70
CA ASP A 164 17.00 6.63 -24.86
C ASP A 164 15.87 7.60 -24.54
N VAL A 165 15.57 7.86 -23.26
CA VAL A 165 14.50 8.77 -22.82
C VAL A 165 14.94 9.60 -21.62
N THR A 166 14.17 10.62 -21.26
CA THR A 166 14.37 11.37 -20.02
C THR A 166 13.15 11.23 -19.11
N LEU A 167 13.30 10.50 -17.99
CA LEU A 167 12.25 10.41 -16.98
C LEU A 167 12.26 11.65 -16.10
N ARG A 168 11.16 12.42 -16.10
CA ARG A 168 11.01 13.67 -15.32
C ARG A 168 10.09 13.48 -14.13
N ALA A 169 10.53 13.90 -12.94
CA ALA A 169 9.73 13.95 -11.74
C ALA A 169 8.71 15.11 -11.84
N ILE A 170 7.46 14.78 -12.16
CA ILE A 170 6.34 15.74 -12.32
C ILE A 170 5.40 15.70 -11.12
N GLY A 171 5.35 14.56 -10.40
CA GLY A 171 4.39 14.36 -9.30
C GLY A 171 3.24 13.42 -9.66
N GLY A 172 2.10 13.60 -8.96
CA GLY A 172 0.91 12.74 -9.12
C GLY A 172 0.28 12.80 -10.52
N THR A 173 -0.66 11.87 -10.79
CA THR A 173 -1.29 11.69 -12.11
C THR A 173 -1.95 12.96 -12.66
N ILE A 174 -2.61 13.74 -11.80
CA ILE A 174 -3.23 15.03 -12.20
C ILE A 174 -2.17 16.02 -12.73
N LEU A 175 -1.02 16.13 -12.05
CA LEU A 175 0.05 17.02 -12.49
C LEU A 175 0.68 16.54 -13.81
N ARG A 176 0.83 15.21 -13.97
CA ARG A 176 1.31 14.63 -15.23
C ARG A 176 0.32 14.87 -16.37
N ALA A 177 -1.00 14.74 -16.13
CA ALA A 177 -2.02 15.05 -17.14
C ALA A 177 -1.93 16.51 -17.59
N THR A 178 -1.82 17.44 -16.66
CA THR A 178 -1.62 18.86 -16.98
C THR A 178 -0.33 19.11 -17.76
N ALA A 179 0.77 18.45 -17.38
CA ALA A 179 2.06 18.57 -18.09
C ALA A 179 1.98 17.99 -19.50
N LEU A 180 1.27 16.88 -19.71
CA LEU A 180 1.03 16.28 -21.02
C LEU A 180 0.18 17.21 -21.91
N GLU A 181 -0.91 17.75 -21.38
CA GLU A 181 -1.80 18.69 -22.09
C GLU A 181 -1.07 19.97 -22.51
N LYS A 182 -0.12 20.44 -21.71
CA LYS A 182 0.72 21.60 -22.01
C LYS A 182 1.95 21.28 -22.89
N GLY A 183 2.15 20.03 -23.29
CA GLY A 183 3.32 19.61 -24.08
C GLY A 183 4.66 19.64 -23.34
N LEU A 184 4.66 19.76 -22.01
CA LEU A 184 5.87 19.74 -21.18
C LEU A 184 6.51 18.36 -21.06
N ILE A 185 5.72 17.33 -21.30
CA ILE A 185 6.12 15.92 -21.43
C ILE A 185 5.43 15.31 -22.64
N SER A 186 6.08 14.29 -23.23
CA SER A 186 5.57 13.62 -24.42
C SER A 186 4.70 12.41 -24.08
N ALA A 187 4.89 11.80 -22.91
CA ALA A 187 4.09 10.67 -22.42
C ALA A 187 4.19 10.56 -20.89
N ALA A 188 3.26 9.82 -20.30
CA ALA A 188 3.36 9.39 -18.91
C ALA A 188 2.44 8.18 -18.66
N PRO A 189 2.68 7.38 -17.57
CA PRO A 189 1.73 6.41 -17.08
C PRO A 189 0.64 7.11 -16.27
N PHE A 190 -0.61 6.79 -16.52
CA PHE A 190 -1.79 7.38 -15.87
C PHE A 190 -2.64 6.30 -15.20
N SER A 191 -3.27 6.67 -14.09
CA SER A 191 -4.33 5.87 -13.49
C SER A 191 -5.57 5.87 -14.37
N SER A 192 -6.51 4.98 -14.09
CA SER A 192 -7.68 4.79 -14.98
C SER A 192 -8.51 6.06 -15.16
N GLU A 193 -8.64 6.90 -14.14
CA GLU A 193 -9.42 8.15 -14.21
C GLU A 193 -8.82 9.14 -15.22
N GLU A 194 -7.53 9.44 -15.09
CA GLU A 194 -6.85 10.33 -16.02
C GLU A 194 -6.74 9.71 -17.41
N THR A 195 -6.61 8.38 -17.50
CA THR A 195 -6.63 7.66 -18.77
C THR A 195 -7.97 7.91 -19.49
N VAL A 196 -9.10 7.66 -18.83
CA VAL A 196 -10.44 7.91 -19.41
C VAL A 196 -10.57 9.37 -19.87
N MET A 197 -10.16 10.32 -19.02
CA MET A 197 -10.24 11.74 -19.33
C MET A 197 -9.37 12.13 -20.56
N LEU A 198 -8.13 11.67 -20.61
CA LEU A 198 -7.19 12.00 -21.68
C LEU A 198 -7.60 11.36 -23.01
N LEU A 199 -8.06 10.11 -23.01
CA LEU A 199 -8.55 9.44 -24.23
C LEU A 199 -9.77 10.18 -24.81
N ARG A 200 -10.69 10.67 -23.97
CA ARG A 200 -11.81 11.51 -24.40
C ARG A 200 -11.37 12.83 -25.05
N LYS A 201 -10.24 13.38 -24.61
CA LYS A 201 -9.62 14.57 -25.20
C LYS A 201 -8.82 14.27 -26.48
N GLY A 202 -8.81 13.01 -26.95
CA GLY A 202 -8.12 12.57 -28.16
C GLY A 202 -6.62 12.35 -27.99
N PHE A 203 -6.11 12.20 -26.77
CA PHE A 203 -4.73 11.77 -26.51
C PHE A 203 -4.59 10.28 -26.81
N PRO A 204 -3.52 9.82 -27.50
CA PRO A 204 -3.37 8.44 -27.85
C PRO A 204 -2.95 7.56 -26.68
N MET A 205 -3.53 6.37 -26.57
CA MET A 205 -3.00 5.29 -25.73
C MET A 205 -1.80 4.67 -26.47
N ILE A 206 -0.65 4.60 -25.78
CA ILE A 206 0.56 3.93 -26.29
C ILE A 206 0.59 2.48 -25.82
N ALA A 207 0.29 2.22 -24.54
CA ALA A 207 0.29 0.88 -23.98
C ALA A 207 -0.59 0.75 -22.72
N ASN A 208 -1.17 -0.43 -22.54
CA ASN A 208 -1.83 -0.83 -21.30
C ASN A 208 -0.85 -1.65 -20.44
N LEU A 209 -0.35 -1.08 -19.35
CA LEU A 209 0.63 -1.75 -18.49
C LEU A 209 0.01 -2.89 -17.65
N SER A 210 -1.32 -2.94 -17.50
CA SER A 210 -2.01 -4.07 -16.88
C SER A 210 -1.80 -5.37 -17.65
N GLU A 211 -1.71 -5.28 -18.98
CA GLU A 211 -1.52 -6.42 -19.85
C GLU A 211 -0.03 -6.76 -20.04
N SER A 212 0.82 -5.75 -20.08
CA SER A 212 2.23 -5.92 -20.47
C SER A 212 3.17 -6.21 -19.31
N LEU A 213 2.83 -5.88 -18.06
CA LEU A 213 3.75 -6.03 -16.93
C LEU A 213 3.35 -7.09 -15.89
N GLY A 214 2.06 -7.32 -15.66
CA GLY A 214 1.60 -8.32 -14.66
C GLY A 214 1.99 -8.04 -13.20
N ILE A 215 2.38 -6.79 -12.86
CA ILE A 215 2.87 -6.41 -11.54
C ILE A 215 1.78 -5.75 -10.67
N PRO A 216 1.74 -5.99 -9.34
CA PRO A 216 0.76 -5.37 -8.46
C PRO A 216 1.02 -3.87 -8.31
N GLN A 217 -0.06 -3.07 -8.25
CA GLN A 217 0.05 -1.63 -8.05
C GLN A 217 -0.14 -1.22 -6.59
N SER A 218 -1.07 -1.83 -5.87
CA SER A 218 -1.40 -1.43 -4.50
C SER A 218 -1.13 -2.58 -3.54
N ILE A 219 -0.19 -2.35 -2.61
CA ILE A 219 0.14 -3.31 -1.56
C ILE A 219 0.04 -2.65 -0.19
N ILE A 220 -0.15 -3.47 0.82
CA ILE A 220 -0.23 -3.06 2.21
C ILE A 220 1.08 -3.36 2.91
N VAL A 221 1.60 -2.37 3.58
CA VAL A 221 2.87 -2.44 4.31
C VAL A 221 2.73 -1.94 5.74
N THR A 222 3.58 -2.45 6.62
CA THR A 222 3.74 -1.98 7.99
C THR A 222 5.15 -2.27 8.48
N ARG A 223 5.48 -1.81 9.69
CA ARG A 223 6.70 -2.26 10.39
C ARG A 223 6.48 -3.63 11.00
N GLY A 224 7.55 -4.46 11.04
CA GLY A 224 7.52 -5.75 11.75
C GLY A 224 7.17 -5.57 13.23
N GLU A 225 7.68 -4.51 13.86
CA GLU A 225 7.32 -4.13 15.24
C GLU A 225 5.80 -4.06 15.47
N ASN A 226 5.01 -3.51 14.52
CA ASN A 226 3.55 -3.45 14.65
C ASN A 226 2.91 -4.85 14.65
N LEU A 227 3.49 -5.79 13.90
CA LEU A 227 3.00 -7.17 13.83
C LEU A 227 3.30 -7.97 15.09
N GLU A 228 4.36 -7.61 15.82
CA GLU A 228 4.78 -8.26 17.06
C GLU A 228 4.12 -7.65 18.27
N ARG A 229 4.12 -6.32 18.38
CA ARG A 229 3.56 -5.61 19.55
C ARG A 229 2.04 -5.45 19.52
N TYR A 230 1.44 -5.37 18.30
CA TYR A 230 0.01 -5.10 18.11
C TYR A 230 -0.62 -6.09 17.12
N PRO A 231 -0.43 -7.43 17.27
CA PRO A 231 -0.92 -8.41 16.30
C PRO A 231 -2.43 -8.39 16.13
N GLU A 232 -3.18 -8.18 17.23
CA GLU A 232 -4.64 -8.12 17.18
C GLU A 232 -5.15 -6.85 16.49
N THR A 233 -4.50 -5.71 16.71
CA THR A 233 -4.80 -4.46 15.99
C THR A 233 -4.55 -4.64 14.49
N SER A 234 -3.40 -5.23 14.13
CA SER A 234 -3.05 -5.50 12.72
C SER A 234 -4.03 -6.46 12.07
N LYS A 235 -4.48 -7.50 12.77
CA LYS A 235 -5.51 -8.44 12.29
C LYS A 235 -6.85 -7.74 12.07
N ARG A 236 -7.32 -6.95 13.03
CA ARG A 236 -8.56 -6.17 12.93
C ARG A 236 -8.51 -5.18 11.76
N PHE A 237 -7.37 -4.53 11.53
CA PHE A 237 -7.16 -3.65 10.39
C PHE A 237 -7.33 -4.42 9.07
N LEU A 238 -6.67 -5.58 8.91
CA LEU A 238 -6.80 -6.40 7.72
C LEU A 238 -8.23 -6.92 7.52
N LYS A 239 -8.93 -7.32 8.58
CA LYS A 239 -10.35 -7.75 8.50
C LYS A 239 -11.23 -6.63 7.96
N GLY A 240 -11.12 -5.41 8.47
CA GLY A 240 -11.88 -4.26 7.98
C GLY A 240 -11.57 -3.93 6.53
N LEU A 241 -10.29 -4.01 6.14
CA LEU A 241 -9.87 -3.74 4.76
C LEU A 241 -10.34 -4.83 3.79
N ILE A 242 -10.29 -6.11 4.16
CA ILE A 242 -10.81 -7.22 3.34
C ILE A 242 -12.30 -7.00 3.04
N GLN A 243 -13.10 -6.63 4.04
CA GLN A 243 -14.53 -6.36 3.84
C GLN A 243 -14.78 -5.19 2.88
N GLY A 244 -13.98 -4.10 3.00
CA GLY A 244 -14.03 -2.99 2.05
C GLY A 244 -13.60 -3.38 0.64
N LEU A 245 -12.60 -4.24 0.51
CA LEU A 245 -12.13 -4.77 -0.77
C LEU A 245 -13.18 -5.66 -1.44
N GLN A 246 -13.85 -6.52 -0.67
CA GLN A 246 -14.95 -7.34 -1.18
C GLN A 246 -16.11 -6.49 -1.68
N LEU A 247 -16.50 -5.45 -0.93
CA LEU A 247 -17.50 -4.50 -1.38
C LEU A 247 -17.07 -3.80 -2.67
N ALA A 248 -15.80 -3.32 -2.71
CA ALA A 248 -15.23 -2.67 -3.88
C ALA A 248 -15.16 -3.58 -5.12
N ARG A 249 -15.17 -4.90 -4.94
CA ARG A 249 -15.15 -5.90 -6.01
C ARG A 249 -16.53 -6.33 -6.50
N SER A 250 -17.47 -6.51 -5.56
CA SER A 250 -18.73 -7.21 -5.82
C SER A 250 -19.90 -6.29 -6.14
N ASN A 251 -19.83 -5.02 -5.75
CA ASN A 251 -20.96 -4.10 -5.91
C ASN A 251 -20.48 -2.70 -6.36
N LYS A 252 -20.41 -2.50 -7.68
CA LYS A 252 -19.96 -1.24 -8.30
C LYS A 252 -20.69 -0.01 -7.78
N GLN A 253 -22.03 -0.07 -7.74
CA GLN A 253 -22.85 1.10 -7.37
C GLN A 253 -22.60 1.49 -5.91
N GLU A 254 -22.65 0.52 -5.01
CA GLU A 254 -22.45 0.74 -3.59
C GLU A 254 -21.00 1.15 -3.27
N ALA A 255 -20.01 0.56 -3.95
CA ALA A 255 -18.62 0.93 -3.80
C ALA A 255 -18.35 2.37 -4.22
N ILE A 256 -18.84 2.78 -5.39
CA ILE A 256 -18.69 4.15 -5.89
C ILE A 256 -19.39 5.15 -4.95
N LYS A 257 -20.62 4.84 -4.51
CA LYS A 257 -21.35 5.64 -3.52
C LYS A 257 -20.53 5.80 -2.23
N ALA A 258 -20.02 4.71 -1.67
CA ALA A 258 -19.18 4.72 -0.48
C ALA A 258 -17.89 5.53 -0.67
N GLY A 259 -17.29 5.46 -1.86
CA GLY A 259 -16.12 6.26 -2.21
C GLY A 259 -16.40 7.76 -2.17
N TYR A 260 -17.51 8.22 -2.75
CA TYR A 260 -17.93 9.63 -2.68
C TYR A 260 -18.25 10.07 -1.26
N GLU A 261 -18.99 9.27 -0.49
CA GLU A 261 -19.31 9.55 0.91
C GLU A 261 -18.04 9.68 1.77
N ALA A 262 -17.01 8.90 1.48
CA ALA A 262 -15.71 8.97 2.13
C ALA A 262 -14.75 10.01 1.53
N GLY A 263 -15.23 10.87 0.65
CA GLY A 263 -14.51 12.05 0.18
C GLY A 263 -13.71 11.88 -1.12
N LEU A 264 -13.80 10.76 -1.83
CA LEU A 264 -13.25 10.66 -3.18
C LEU A 264 -13.98 11.60 -4.13
N LYS A 265 -13.26 12.15 -5.11
CA LYS A 265 -13.77 13.12 -6.07
C LYS A 265 -13.66 12.60 -7.50
N GLY A 266 -14.50 13.12 -8.39
CA GLY A 266 -14.50 12.80 -9.82
C GLY A 266 -15.89 12.99 -10.43
N ASP A 267 -15.98 13.13 -11.75
CA ASP A 267 -17.27 13.07 -12.43
C ASP A 267 -17.76 11.61 -12.52
N ALA A 268 -19.07 11.45 -12.43
CA ALA A 268 -19.69 10.12 -12.28
C ALA A 268 -19.41 9.17 -13.45
N ASP A 269 -19.36 9.69 -14.68
CA ASP A 269 -19.11 8.83 -15.85
C ASP A 269 -17.64 8.42 -15.94
N THR A 270 -16.68 9.31 -15.67
CA THR A 270 -15.25 8.97 -15.57
C THR A 270 -15.01 7.95 -14.47
N VAL A 271 -15.57 8.15 -13.27
CA VAL A 271 -15.44 7.22 -12.15
C VAL A 271 -16.02 5.85 -12.50
N SER A 272 -17.22 5.83 -13.09
CA SER A 272 -17.87 4.57 -13.48
C SER A 272 -17.06 3.79 -14.52
N ARG A 273 -16.51 4.47 -15.54
CA ARG A 273 -15.69 3.83 -16.58
C ARG A 273 -14.32 3.40 -16.03
N SER A 274 -13.71 4.22 -15.19
CA SER A 274 -12.44 3.84 -14.58
C SER A 274 -12.58 2.64 -13.65
N TYR A 275 -13.69 2.54 -12.92
CA TYR A 275 -13.97 1.35 -12.10
C TYR A 275 -13.94 0.06 -12.92
N ASP A 276 -14.56 0.05 -14.10
CA ASP A 276 -14.58 -1.13 -14.97
C ASP A 276 -13.17 -1.53 -15.46
N LEU A 277 -12.25 -0.56 -15.55
CA LEU A 277 -10.86 -0.81 -15.92
C LEU A 277 -10.03 -1.41 -14.79
N TYR A 278 -10.20 -0.96 -13.54
CA TYR A 278 -9.32 -1.37 -12.45
C TYR A 278 -9.90 -2.46 -11.54
N SER A 279 -11.21 -2.54 -11.38
CA SER A 279 -11.82 -3.47 -10.41
C SER A 279 -11.53 -4.95 -10.70
N PRO A 280 -11.38 -5.43 -11.96
CA PRO A 280 -10.96 -6.80 -12.22
C PRO A 280 -9.54 -7.12 -11.70
N GLY A 281 -8.73 -6.11 -11.48
CA GLY A 281 -7.38 -6.25 -10.92
C GLY A 281 -7.35 -6.42 -9.40
N TYR A 282 -8.44 -6.21 -8.67
CA TYR A 282 -8.46 -6.39 -7.23
C TYR A 282 -8.31 -7.86 -6.81
N THR A 283 -7.62 -8.09 -5.69
CA THR A 283 -7.64 -9.39 -5.00
C THR A 283 -9.01 -9.60 -4.31
N SER A 284 -9.33 -10.81 -3.88
CA SER A 284 -10.56 -11.07 -3.13
C SER A 284 -10.42 -10.85 -1.63
N ASP A 285 -9.20 -11.00 -1.11
CA ASP A 285 -8.93 -11.21 0.31
C ASP A 285 -7.56 -10.68 0.75
N LEU A 286 -6.97 -9.76 -0.01
CA LEU A 286 -5.61 -9.24 0.14
C LEU A 286 -4.50 -10.27 -0.12
N SER A 287 -4.78 -11.42 -0.74
CA SER A 287 -3.77 -12.41 -1.14
C SER A 287 -2.65 -11.78 -1.96
N PHE A 288 -1.42 -12.26 -1.73
CA PHE A 288 -0.24 -11.71 -2.38
C PHE A 288 -0.19 -12.03 -3.88
N ALA A 289 0.12 -11.05 -4.69
CA ALA A 289 0.39 -11.19 -6.12
C ALA A 289 1.84 -11.70 -6.33
N MET A 290 2.13 -12.94 -5.89
CA MET A 290 3.48 -13.48 -5.76
C MET A 290 4.27 -13.41 -7.07
N GLU A 291 3.67 -13.83 -8.19
CA GLU A 291 4.33 -13.79 -9.51
C GLU A 291 4.75 -12.37 -9.89
N GLY A 292 3.83 -11.41 -9.77
CA GLY A 292 4.12 -10.03 -10.08
C GLY A 292 5.15 -9.39 -9.12
N MET A 293 5.13 -9.76 -7.84
CA MET A 293 6.15 -9.32 -6.88
C MET A 293 7.52 -9.93 -7.19
N GLN A 294 7.56 -11.19 -7.64
CA GLN A 294 8.81 -11.83 -8.05
C GLN A 294 9.42 -11.14 -9.26
N LEU A 295 8.59 -10.81 -10.28
CA LEU A 295 9.04 -10.02 -11.42
C LEU A 295 9.66 -8.67 -11.01
N MET A 296 9.08 -8.02 -9.97
CA MET A 296 9.61 -6.76 -9.46
C MET A 296 10.94 -6.95 -8.72
N LEU A 297 11.09 -8.03 -7.95
CA LEU A 297 12.33 -8.37 -7.29
C LEU A 297 13.42 -8.71 -8.32
N ASP A 298 13.10 -9.54 -9.32
CA ASP A 298 14.03 -9.94 -10.38
C ASP A 298 14.53 -8.74 -11.18
N GLU A 299 13.65 -7.76 -11.44
CA GLU A 299 14.00 -6.50 -12.09
C GLU A 299 14.98 -5.68 -11.22
N ASP A 300 14.76 -5.61 -9.92
CA ASP A 300 15.65 -4.90 -9.00
C ASP A 300 17.01 -5.59 -8.86
N ILE A 301 17.05 -6.91 -8.82
CA ILE A 301 18.29 -7.72 -8.80
C ILE A 301 19.05 -7.50 -10.12
N ARG A 302 18.38 -7.59 -11.27
CA ARG A 302 18.99 -7.40 -12.62
C ARG A 302 19.64 -6.03 -12.74
N ASN A 303 19.03 -5.00 -12.13
CA ASN A 303 19.55 -3.63 -12.15
C ASN A 303 20.55 -3.32 -11.03
N GLY A 304 20.94 -4.31 -10.21
CA GLY A 304 21.88 -4.12 -9.10
C GLY A 304 21.36 -3.25 -7.96
N LEU A 305 20.05 -3.06 -7.86
CA LEU A 305 19.41 -2.25 -6.82
C LEU A 305 19.18 -3.03 -5.52
N VAL A 306 19.21 -4.35 -5.62
CA VAL A 306 19.03 -5.30 -4.52
C VAL A 306 19.99 -6.49 -4.73
N ASP A 307 20.56 -7.01 -3.65
CA ASP A 307 21.44 -8.19 -3.69
C ASP A 307 20.69 -9.43 -4.21
N LYS A 308 21.41 -10.27 -4.97
CA LYS A 308 20.88 -11.52 -5.55
C LYS A 308 20.35 -12.52 -4.51
N ASN A 309 20.77 -12.41 -3.25
CA ASN A 309 20.31 -13.26 -2.16
C ASN A 309 19.03 -12.70 -1.49
N MET A 310 18.48 -11.59 -1.96
CA MET A 310 17.19 -11.10 -1.51
C MET A 310 16.07 -11.98 -2.05
N THR A 311 15.13 -12.33 -1.20
CA THR A 311 13.98 -13.17 -1.52
C THR A 311 12.70 -12.54 -0.96
N LEU A 312 11.54 -12.91 -1.50
CA LEU A 312 10.27 -12.33 -1.08
C LEU A 312 9.89 -12.71 0.36
N ASP A 313 10.27 -13.88 0.84
CA ASP A 313 10.01 -14.31 2.23
C ASP A 313 10.68 -13.41 3.28
N LYS A 314 11.75 -12.70 2.91
CA LYS A 314 12.39 -11.72 3.80
C LYS A 314 11.58 -10.44 3.99
N VAL A 315 10.64 -10.14 3.09
CA VAL A 315 9.85 -8.90 3.14
C VAL A 315 8.36 -9.16 3.29
N ILE A 316 7.85 -10.33 2.91
CA ILE A 316 6.45 -10.72 3.07
C ILE A 316 6.23 -11.34 4.45
N ASN A 317 5.17 -10.89 5.14
CA ASN A 317 4.70 -11.51 6.37
C ASN A 317 3.21 -11.81 6.24
N ASP A 318 2.86 -13.06 6.01
CA ASP A 318 1.49 -13.53 5.76
C ASP A 318 0.75 -13.99 7.03
N ARG A 319 1.46 -14.12 8.16
CA ARG A 319 0.93 -14.68 9.42
C ARG A 319 -0.37 -14.01 9.88
N ILE A 320 -0.36 -12.69 9.92
CA ILE A 320 -1.53 -11.93 10.40
C ILE A 320 -2.65 -11.94 9.37
N LEU A 321 -2.31 -11.88 8.08
CA LEU A 321 -3.31 -11.98 7.00
C LEU A 321 -4.05 -13.30 7.02
N LYS A 322 -3.35 -14.43 7.15
CA LYS A 322 -3.95 -15.77 7.25
C LYS A 322 -4.95 -15.85 8.41
N ARG A 323 -4.57 -15.33 9.59
CA ARG A 323 -5.47 -15.27 10.75
C ARG A 323 -6.72 -14.42 10.49
N ALA A 324 -6.57 -13.27 9.82
CA ALA A 324 -7.69 -12.40 9.46
C ALA A 324 -8.65 -13.09 8.46
N GLN A 325 -8.10 -13.76 7.46
CA GLN A 325 -8.85 -14.53 6.47
C GLN A 325 -9.62 -15.71 7.10
N GLU A 326 -8.95 -16.49 7.96
CA GLU A 326 -9.57 -17.62 8.66
C GLU A 326 -10.74 -17.19 9.56
N GLU A 327 -10.57 -16.08 10.31
CA GLU A 327 -11.66 -15.55 11.13
C GLU A 327 -12.84 -15.08 10.29
N LEU A 328 -12.59 -14.32 9.20
CA LEU A 328 -13.66 -13.87 8.31
C LEU A 328 -14.38 -15.03 7.62
N LYS A 329 -13.67 -16.13 7.28
CA LYS A 329 -14.29 -17.36 6.76
C LYS A 329 -15.21 -17.99 7.81
N LYS A 330 -14.75 -18.13 9.06
CA LYS A 330 -15.59 -18.66 10.16
C LYS A 330 -16.80 -17.80 10.45
N GLU A 331 -16.69 -16.49 10.27
CA GLU A 331 -17.80 -15.53 10.41
C GLU A 331 -18.75 -15.49 9.19
N GLY A 332 -18.49 -16.25 8.12
CA GLY A 332 -19.24 -16.19 6.86
C GLY A 332 -19.12 -14.85 6.11
N ARG A 333 -18.06 -14.10 6.36
CA ARG A 333 -17.80 -12.75 5.83
C ARG A 333 -16.68 -12.71 4.80
N LEU A 334 -16.12 -13.84 4.42
CA LEU A 334 -15.17 -13.98 3.34
C LEU A 334 -15.73 -14.93 2.31
N ASN A 335 -16.21 -14.39 1.19
CA ASN A 335 -16.63 -15.17 0.05
C ASN A 335 -15.40 -15.65 -0.74
N PRO A 336 -15.41 -16.87 -1.27
CA PRO A 336 -14.30 -17.43 -2.05
C PRO A 336 -14.01 -16.65 -3.34
#